data_0114069b0d9bdf64006e468cadcc8583
#
_entry.id   0114069b0d9bdf64006e468cadcc8583
#
_cell.length_a   1.000
_cell.length_b   1.000
_cell.length_c   1.000
_cell.angle_alpha   90.00
_cell.angle_beta   90.00
_cell.angle_gamma   90.00
#
_symmetry.space_group_name_H-M   'P 1'
#
loop_
_entity.id
_entity.type
_entity.pdbx_description
1 polymer ?
#
loop_
_entity_poly.entity_id
_entity_poly.type
_entity_poly.pdbx_seq_one_letter_code
_entity_poly.pdbx_strand_id
1 'polypeptide(L)'
;MFVILGESPTLKGIRSNTIRLAKTHVHLINDSFRQSETATGLFIRLLGVEHHLFSQLRRMNRLGILGAYLPEFERVVGQMQFDLFHIYTVDAHTLQVVRNMRRFRYKDQRQQFPIAAHIHERLPRVELLYVAGFFHDLAKGMGGDHSSMGIGIAKSFCERHRLGLWETNLICWLVEHHLLMSTTAQRKDIFDPDVVRAFAEQVGDQVRLDYLYALTVADINATNPTLWNSWKASLMRQLYIETKRMLRLGVDEMIDREEYLLTIRNNVIEKLAERGISEDRVRVLWEGLGEDYFLRESAPNMVWHAESMNNHDSSHGPLILIGEDASRLNRDEGSNHIFIHAKPGQASFLQIVTALEQLDLNVVDARIPSCLLYTSPSPRDQRGSRMPSSA
;
A
#
# COMPACT_ATOMS: atom_id res chain seq x y z
N MET A 1 -9.02 17.75 -29.86
CA MET A 1 -10.25 16.94 -29.75
C MET A 1 -10.36 16.31 -28.36
N PHE A 2 -9.48 15.41 -27.94
CA PHE A 2 -9.57 14.70 -26.65
C PHE A 2 -9.47 15.66 -25.45
N VAL A 3 -8.57 16.65 -25.50
CA VAL A 3 -8.47 17.69 -24.47
C VAL A 3 -9.77 18.47 -24.32
N ILE A 4 -10.35 18.93 -25.45
CA ILE A 4 -11.60 19.69 -25.44
C ILE A 4 -12.74 18.88 -24.79
N LEU A 5 -12.82 17.56 -25.07
CA LEU A 5 -13.79 16.67 -24.43
C LEU A 5 -13.54 16.47 -22.93
N GLY A 6 -12.28 16.49 -22.51
CA GLY A 6 -11.90 16.36 -21.12
C GLY A 6 -12.09 17.65 -20.30
N GLU A 7 -12.07 18.80 -20.96
CA GLU A 7 -12.27 20.12 -20.33
C GLU A 7 -13.73 20.57 -20.32
N SER A 8 -14.56 20.03 -21.23
CA SER A 8 -15.96 20.44 -21.35
C SER A 8 -16.92 19.41 -20.77
N PRO A 9 -17.64 19.73 -19.69
CA PRO A 9 -18.64 18.83 -19.12
C PRO A 9 -19.88 18.67 -20.01
N THR A 10 -20.10 19.59 -20.94
CA THR A 10 -21.28 19.61 -21.81
C THR A 10 -21.13 18.78 -23.08
N LEU A 11 -19.89 18.53 -23.53
CA LEU A 11 -19.61 17.76 -24.72
C LEU A 11 -19.63 16.26 -24.42
N LYS A 12 -20.67 15.59 -24.89
CA LYS A 12 -20.89 14.15 -24.62
C LYS A 12 -20.19 13.20 -25.59
N GLY A 13 -19.68 13.68 -26.72
CA GLY A 13 -19.11 12.79 -27.73
C GLY A 13 -18.45 13.50 -28.93
N ILE A 14 -18.03 12.68 -29.88
CA ILE A 14 -17.42 13.09 -31.14
C ILE A 14 -18.29 12.59 -32.29
N ARG A 15 -18.44 13.41 -33.30
CA ARG A 15 -19.18 13.01 -34.53
C ARG A 15 -18.45 11.87 -35.23
N SER A 16 -19.20 10.92 -35.79
CA SER A 16 -18.67 9.73 -36.49
C SER A 16 -17.67 10.07 -37.59
N ASN A 17 -17.94 11.12 -38.36
CA ASN A 17 -17.01 11.60 -39.39
C ASN A 17 -15.65 12.04 -38.81
N THR A 18 -15.64 12.75 -37.69
CA THR A 18 -14.40 13.17 -37.02
C THR A 18 -13.62 11.95 -36.48
N ILE A 19 -14.33 10.95 -35.94
CA ILE A 19 -13.69 9.70 -35.49
C ILE A 19 -13.08 8.97 -36.69
N ARG A 20 -13.80 8.88 -37.81
CA ARG A 20 -13.30 8.23 -39.03
C ARG A 20 -12.07 8.95 -39.58
N LEU A 21 -12.09 10.28 -39.69
CA LEU A 21 -10.93 11.07 -40.08
C LEU A 21 -9.74 10.85 -39.18
N ALA A 22 -9.94 10.89 -37.86
CA ALA A 22 -8.86 10.63 -36.89
C ALA A 22 -8.25 9.24 -37.08
N LYS A 23 -9.10 8.21 -37.28
CA LYS A 23 -8.65 6.82 -37.50
C LYS A 23 -7.86 6.63 -38.80
N THR A 24 -8.34 7.23 -39.89
CA THR A 24 -7.68 7.10 -41.21
C THR A 24 -6.37 7.86 -41.31
N HIS A 25 -6.15 8.87 -40.45
CA HIS A 25 -4.96 9.73 -40.46
C HIS A 25 -4.00 9.47 -39.30
N VAL A 26 -4.10 8.35 -38.59
CA VAL A 26 -3.18 7.95 -37.51
C VAL A 26 -1.73 7.91 -37.99
N HIS A 27 -1.47 7.55 -39.24
CA HIS A 27 -0.14 7.52 -39.85
C HIS A 27 0.56 8.90 -39.89
N LEU A 28 -0.16 10.01 -39.73
CA LEU A 28 0.41 11.34 -39.61
C LEU A 28 1.06 11.61 -38.24
N ILE A 29 0.83 10.74 -37.25
CA ILE A 29 1.50 10.81 -35.94
C ILE A 29 2.90 10.21 -36.07
N ASN A 30 3.77 10.91 -36.75
CA ASN A 30 5.18 10.57 -36.96
C ASN A 30 6.08 11.21 -35.89
N ASP A 31 7.39 11.03 -35.99
CA ASP A 31 8.34 11.57 -35.00
C ASP A 31 8.29 13.09 -34.88
N SER A 32 8.14 13.80 -36.01
CA SER A 32 8.00 15.26 -36.00
C SER A 32 6.76 15.69 -35.20
N PHE A 33 5.64 15.00 -35.38
CA PHE A 33 4.42 15.26 -34.62
C PHE A 33 4.63 14.99 -33.12
N ARG A 34 5.23 13.84 -32.75
CA ARG A 34 5.48 13.44 -31.34
C ARG A 34 6.37 14.42 -30.61
N GLN A 35 7.34 15.03 -31.32
CA GLN A 35 8.29 15.99 -30.76
C GLN A 35 7.78 17.45 -30.78
N SER A 36 6.66 17.71 -31.47
CA SER A 36 6.14 19.06 -31.54
C SER A 36 5.67 19.56 -30.17
N GLU A 37 6.00 20.80 -29.85
CA GLU A 37 5.63 21.45 -28.59
C GLU A 37 4.12 21.44 -28.36
N THR A 38 3.35 21.64 -29.44
CA THR A 38 1.89 21.59 -29.38
C THR A 38 1.37 20.21 -29.00
N ALA A 39 1.90 19.12 -29.58
CA ALA A 39 1.44 17.77 -29.27
C ALA A 39 1.85 17.35 -27.84
N THR A 40 3.09 17.64 -27.43
CA THR A 40 3.58 17.30 -26.10
C THR A 40 2.84 18.09 -25.01
N GLY A 41 2.64 19.38 -25.20
CA GLY A 41 1.87 20.22 -24.29
C GLY A 41 0.39 19.78 -24.21
N LEU A 42 -0.24 19.42 -25.34
CA LEU A 42 -1.62 18.92 -25.34
C LEU A 42 -1.75 17.55 -24.66
N PHE A 43 -0.73 16.70 -24.71
CA PHE A 43 -0.80 15.40 -24.03
C PHE A 43 -0.69 15.58 -22.51
N ILE A 44 0.23 16.40 -22.00
CA ILE A 44 0.30 16.71 -20.56
C ILE A 44 -0.99 17.39 -20.10
N ARG A 45 -1.53 18.33 -20.87
CA ARG A 45 -2.81 18.98 -20.58
C ARG A 45 -3.97 17.96 -20.56
N LEU A 46 -3.96 16.96 -21.46
CA LEU A 46 -4.95 15.88 -21.45
C LEU A 46 -4.90 15.09 -20.14
N LEU A 47 -3.70 14.79 -19.60
CA LEU A 47 -3.56 14.09 -18.32
C LEU A 47 -4.12 14.91 -17.15
N GLY A 48 -4.03 16.23 -17.22
CA GLY A 48 -4.57 17.16 -16.21
C GLY A 48 -6.06 17.50 -16.35
N VAL A 49 -6.78 17.03 -17.41
CA VAL A 49 -8.19 17.42 -17.62
C VAL A 49 -9.08 17.07 -16.45
N GLU A 50 -10.11 17.88 -16.25
CA GLU A 50 -11.00 17.72 -15.12
C GLU A 50 -12.00 16.56 -15.29
N HIS A 51 -12.41 16.28 -16.52
CA HIS A 51 -13.46 15.30 -16.81
C HIS A 51 -13.00 14.20 -17.78
N HIS A 52 -13.52 13.01 -17.58
CA HIS A 52 -13.47 11.90 -18.57
C HIS A 52 -12.08 11.48 -19.07
N LEU A 53 -10.98 11.73 -18.33
CA LEU A 53 -9.62 11.35 -18.73
C LEU A 53 -9.53 9.89 -19.21
N PHE A 54 -9.97 8.94 -18.38
CA PHE A 54 -9.93 7.52 -18.72
C PHE A 54 -10.69 7.21 -20.01
N SER A 55 -11.85 7.83 -20.21
CA SER A 55 -12.65 7.64 -21.43
C SER A 55 -11.92 8.14 -22.67
N GLN A 56 -11.15 9.22 -22.56
CA GLN A 56 -10.35 9.74 -23.65
C GLN A 56 -9.16 8.84 -23.96
N LEU A 57 -8.40 8.42 -22.96
CA LEU A 57 -7.26 7.49 -23.13
C LEU A 57 -7.71 6.15 -23.72
N ARG A 58 -8.81 5.58 -23.23
CA ARG A 58 -9.40 4.37 -23.78
C ARG A 58 -9.85 4.54 -25.23
N ARG A 59 -10.41 5.71 -25.59
CA ARG A 59 -10.80 6.03 -26.97
C ARG A 59 -9.56 6.17 -27.86
N MET A 60 -8.53 6.86 -27.40
CA MET A 60 -7.26 6.97 -28.12
C MET A 60 -6.63 5.59 -28.36
N ASN A 61 -6.64 4.72 -27.36
CA ASN A 61 -6.15 3.34 -27.50
C ASN A 61 -6.93 2.58 -28.58
N ARG A 62 -8.26 2.58 -28.50
CA ARG A 62 -9.12 1.89 -29.52
C ARG A 62 -8.97 2.42 -30.94
N LEU A 63 -8.56 3.66 -31.11
CA LEU A 63 -8.35 4.29 -32.42
C LEU A 63 -6.92 4.11 -32.94
N GLY A 64 -6.02 3.47 -32.16
CA GLY A 64 -4.59 3.35 -32.47
C GLY A 64 -3.81 4.67 -32.30
N ILE A 65 -4.45 5.73 -31.81
CA ILE A 65 -3.84 7.05 -31.64
C ILE A 65 -2.87 7.05 -30.46
N LEU A 66 -3.20 6.33 -29.39
CA LEU A 66 -2.38 6.28 -28.18
C LEU A 66 -1.05 5.59 -28.46
N GLY A 67 -1.06 4.43 -29.10
CA GLY A 67 0.14 3.71 -29.50
C GLY A 67 0.95 4.45 -30.54
N ALA A 68 0.28 5.05 -31.55
CA ALA A 68 0.98 5.90 -32.51
C ALA A 68 1.67 7.10 -31.86
N TYR A 69 1.09 7.68 -30.82
CA TYR A 69 1.70 8.79 -30.08
C TYR A 69 2.77 8.34 -29.07
N LEU A 70 2.56 7.21 -28.41
CA LEU A 70 3.47 6.56 -27.45
C LEU A 70 3.89 5.18 -27.99
N PRO A 71 4.96 5.12 -28.83
CA PRO A 71 5.45 3.85 -29.36
C PRO A 71 5.82 2.82 -28.27
N GLU A 72 6.22 3.33 -27.10
CA GLU A 72 6.53 2.53 -25.93
C GLU A 72 5.28 1.77 -25.42
N PHE A 73 4.13 2.40 -25.47
CA PHE A 73 2.84 1.81 -25.10
C PHE A 73 2.31 0.85 -26.17
N GLU A 74 2.54 1.15 -27.45
CA GLU A 74 2.12 0.26 -28.56
C GLU A 74 2.70 -1.14 -28.43
N ARG A 75 3.92 -1.26 -27.92
CA ARG A 75 4.62 -2.55 -27.74
C ARG A 75 3.91 -3.48 -26.77
N VAL A 76 3.15 -2.95 -25.81
CA VAL A 76 2.45 -3.72 -24.80
C VAL A 76 0.96 -3.90 -25.09
N VAL A 77 0.46 -3.33 -26.19
CA VAL A 77 -0.94 -3.48 -26.60
C VAL A 77 -1.26 -4.94 -26.90
N GLY A 78 -2.22 -5.49 -26.17
CA GLY A 78 -2.64 -6.90 -26.31
C GLY A 78 -1.66 -7.92 -25.71
N GLN A 79 -0.56 -7.48 -25.07
CA GLN A 79 0.38 -8.37 -24.42
C GLN A 79 -0.21 -8.91 -23.12
N MET A 80 -0.34 -10.24 -23.03
CA MET A 80 -0.76 -10.92 -21.78
C MET A 80 0.44 -11.15 -20.88
N GLN A 81 0.23 -10.96 -19.58
CA GLN A 81 1.15 -11.38 -18.54
C GLN A 81 0.66 -12.73 -18.01
N PHE A 82 1.50 -13.78 -18.18
CA PHE A 82 1.15 -15.15 -17.76
C PHE A 82 1.58 -15.37 -16.32
N ASP A 83 0.83 -14.79 -15.37
CA ASP A 83 0.93 -15.09 -13.95
C ASP A 83 -0.46 -15.30 -13.33
N LEU A 84 -0.50 -15.76 -12.08
CA LEU A 84 -1.72 -16.13 -11.39
C LEU A 84 -2.59 -14.91 -10.97
N PHE A 85 -2.07 -13.68 -11.11
CA PHE A 85 -2.67 -12.49 -10.52
C PHE A 85 -3.25 -11.52 -11.55
N HIS A 86 -2.65 -11.45 -12.75
CA HIS A 86 -3.06 -10.49 -13.77
C HIS A 86 -4.19 -11.05 -14.64
N ILE A 87 -5.33 -10.36 -14.61
CA ILE A 87 -6.52 -10.71 -15.41
C ILE A 87 -6.65 -9.86 -16.69
N TYR A 88 -5.76 -8.88 -16.86
CA TYR A 88 -5.76 -7.93 -17.96
C TYR A 88 -4.47 -8.02 -18.78
N THR A 89 -4.53 -7.58 -20.04
CA THR A 89 -3.35 -7.27 -20.85
C THR A 89 -2.60 -6.07 -20.25
N VAL A 90 -1.30 -5.93 -20.52
CA VAL A 90 -0.46 -4.85 -19.93
C VAL A 90 -1.04 -3.48 -20.26
N ASP A 91 -1.49 -3.24 -21.50
CA ASP A 91 -2.13 -1.99 -21.91
C ASP A 91 -3.45 -1.73 -21.15
N ALA A 92 -4.28 -2.76 -21.00
CA ALA A 92 -5.54 -2.66 -20.29
C ALA A 92 -5.29 -2.41 -18.78
N HIS A 93 -4.32 -3.11 -18.19
CA HIS A 93 -3.88 -2.89 -16.81
C HIS A 93 -3.40 -1.46 -16.60
N THR A 94 -2.48 -0.98 -17.44
CA THR A 94 -1.95 0.40 -17.39
C THR A 94 -3.06 1.45 -17.41
N LEU A 95 -4.02 1.30 -18.33
CA LEU A 95 -5.17 2.21 -18.39
C LEU A 95 -6.06 2.09 -17.13
N GLN A 96 -6.18 0.88 -16.57
CA GLN A 96 -6.95 0.66 -15.35
C GLN A 96 -6.27 1.28 -14.12
N VAL A 97 -4.92 1.26 -14.04
CA VAL A 97 -4.16 1.99 -13.01
C VAL A 97 -4.48 3.47 -13.06
N VAL A 98 -4.40 4.11 -14.21
CA VAL A 98 -4.77 5.53 -14.38
C VAL A 98 -6.23 5.79 -14.00
N ARG A 99 -7.14 4.88 -14.34
CA ARG A 99 -8.56 4.97 -13.92
C ARG A 99 -8.69 4.95 -12.40
N ASN A 100 -8.01 4.03 -11.73
CA ASN A 100 -8.08 3.90 -10.27
C ASN A 100 -7.51 5.14 -9.57
N MET A 101 -6.35 5.65 -10.03
CA MET A 101 -5.80 6.92 -9.53
C MET A 101 -6.81 8.07 -9.68
N ARG A 102 -7.49 8.13 -10.81
CA ARG A 102 -8.49 9.16 -11.07
C ARG A 102 -9.70 9.04 -10.15
N ARG A 103 -10.07 7.82 -9.73
CA ARG A 103 -11.20 7.59 -8.81
C ARG A 103 -10.94 8.18 -7.43
N PHE A 104 -9.71 8.31 -6.97
CA PHE A 104 -9.39 8.93 -5.67
C PHE A 104 -9.90 10.37 -5.54
N ARG A 105 -10.14 11.04 -6.64
CA ARG A 105 -10.76 12.37 -6.68
C ARG A 105 -12.23 12.40 -6.22
N TYR A 106 -12.96 11.30 -6.41
CA TYR A 106 -14.40 11.28 -6.22
C TYR A 106 -14.79 11.02 -4.76
N LYS A 107 -15.81 11.75 -4.28
CA LYS A 107 -16.25 11.68 -2.88
C LYS A 107 -16.73 10.28 -2.45
N ASP A 108 -17.39 9.55 -3.36
CA ASP A 108 -17.85 8.18 -3.14
C ASP A 108 -16.70 7.17 -2.94
N GLN A 109 -15.48 7.49 -3.37
CA GLN A 109 -14.30 6.65 -3.20
C GLN A 109 -13.51 6.95 -1.91
N ARG A 110 -13.86 8.03 -1.20
CA ARG A 110 -13.15 8.41 0.04
C ARG A 110 -13.30 7.39 1.15
N GLN A 111 -14.44 6.71 1.23
CA GLN A 111 -14.65 5.64 2.21
C GLN A 111 -13.77 4.43 1.91
N GLN A 112 -13.65 4.05 0.64
CA GLN A 112 -12.85 2.90 0.23
C GLN A 112 -11.34 3.17 0.24
N PHE A 113 -10.90 4.41 -0.09
CA PHE A 113 -9.49 4.78 -0.21
C PHE A 113 -9.19 6.12 0.49
N PRO A 114 -9.39 6.24 1.82
CA PRO A 114 -9.34 7.52 2.51
C PRO A 114 -7.98 8.22 2.41
N ILE A 115 -6.88 7.50 2.56
CA ILE A 115 -5.53 8.06 2.46
C ILE A 115 -5.22 8.45 1.02
N ALA A 116 -5.49 7.59 0.04
CA ALA A 116 -5.23 7.88 -1.36
C ALA A 116 -6.06 9.09 -1.86
N ALA A 117 -7.31 9.22 -1.41
CA ALA A 117 -8.14 10.37 -1.72
C ALA A 117 -7.59 11.67 -1.11
N HIS A 118 -7.18 11.63 0.16
CA HIS A 118 -6.55 12.76 0.83
C HIS A 118 -5.23 13.19 0.18
N ILE A 119 -4.40 12.22 -0.22
CA ILE A 119 -3.17 12.46 -0.97
C ILE A 119 -3.50 13.13 -2.30
N HIS A 120 -4.41 12.56 -3.08
CA HIS A 120 -4.74 13.05 -4.42
C HIS A 120 -5.17 14.53 -4.43
N GLU A 121 -5.83 15.01 -3.39
CA GLU A 121 -6.23 16.41 -3.25
C GLU A 121 -5.05 17.36 -3.00
N ARG A 122 -3.92 16.84 -2.49
CA ARG A 122 -2.76 17.61 -2.06
C ARG A 122 -1.53 17.45 -2.94
N LEU A 123 -1.59 16.55 -3.90
CA LEU A 123 -0.48 16.38 -4.83
C LEU A 123 -0.25 17.69 -5.59
N PRO A 124 1.00 18.19 -5.64
CA PRO A 124 1.31 19.46 -6.30
C PRO A 124 1.04 19.39 -7.81
N ARG A 125 1.24 18.22 -8.42
CA ARG A 125 1.03 17.97 -9.84
C ARG A 125 0.50 16.54 -10.07
N VAL A 126 -0.82 16.39 -10.02
CA VAL A 126 -1.47 15.07 -10.12
C VAL A 126 -1.19 14.35 -11.44
N GLU A 127 -0.93 15.07 -12.53
CA GLU A 127 -0.58 14.49 -13.82
C GLU A 127 0.71 13.66 -13.78
N LEU A 128 1.66 13.99 -12.88
CA LEU A 128 2.89 13.18 -12.71
C LEU A 128 2.59 11.79 -12.15
N LEU A 129 1.57 11.68 -11.27
CA LEU A 129 1.08 10.39 -10.79
C LEU A 129 0.54 9.55 -11.96
N TYR A 130 -0.22 10.17 -12.86
CA TYR A 130 -0.76 9.46 -14.03
C TYR A 130 0.33 9.06 -15.01
N VAL A 131 1.36 9.89 -15.20
CA VAL A 131 2.54 9.54 -16.01
C VAL A 131 3.27 8.35 -15.37
N ALA A 132 3.58 8.41 -14.08
CA ALA A 132 4.22 7.29 -13.39
C ALA A 132 3.42 5.99 -13.52
N GLY A 133 2.10 6.05 -13.31
CA GLY A 133 1.20 4.90 -13.49
C GLY A 133 1.09 4.43 -14.94
N PHE A 134 1.33 5.31 -15.90
CA PHE A 134 1.37 4.94 -17.31
C PHE A 134 2.64 4.17 -17.68
N PHE A 135 3.76 4.49 -17.03
CA PHE A 135 5.07 3.96 -17.38
C PHE A 135 5.58 2.84 -16.46
N HIS A 136 4.94 2.60 -15.30
CA HIS A 136 5.46 1.67 -14.28
C HIS A 136 5.73 0.24 -14.81
N ASP A 137 4.93 -0.22 -15.75
CA ASP A 137 4.95 -1.59 -16.28
C ASP A 137 5.31 -1.70 -17.78
N LEU A 138 5.60 -0.60 -18.48
CA LEU A 138 5.83 -0.63 -19.94
C LEU A 138 7.07 -1.41 -20.37
N ALA A 139 8.01 -1.66 -19.47
CA ALA A 139 9.18 -2.51 -19.74
C ALA A 139 8.91 -4.00 -19.55
N LYS A 140 7.73 -4.40 -19.07
CA LYS A 140 7.36 -5.81 -18.92
C LYS A 140 7.38 -6.53 -20.29
N GLY A 141 7.98 -7.72 -20.32
CA GLY A 141 8.10 -8.50 -21.53
C GLY A 141 9.27 -8.13 -22.46
N MET A 142 10.09 -7.15 -22.10
CA MET A 142 11.26 -6.77 -22.92
C MET A 142 12.51 -7.60 -22.63
N GLY A 143 12.46 -8.53 -21.64
CA GLY A 143 13.62 -9.33 -21.18
C GLY A 143 14.61 -8.48 -20.36
N GLY A 144 15.24 -9.06 -19.34
CA GLY A 144 16.19 -8.35 -18.47
C GLY A 144 15.54 -7.67 -17.25
N ASP A 145 16.24 -6.73 -16.64
CA ASP A 145 15.72 -5.96 -15.50
C ASP A 145 14.72 -4.89 -15.97
N HIS A 146 13.43 -5.22 -15.79
CA HIS A 146 12.32 -4.38 -16.23
C HIS A 146 12.32 -2.98 -15.57
N SER A 147 12.77 -2.88 -14.32
CA SER A 147 12.79 -1.62 -13.59
C SER A 147 13.80 -0.65 -14.22
N SER A 148 15.02 -1.11 -14.49
CA SER A 148 16.07 -0.27 -15.12
C SER A 148 15.69 0.17 -16.53
N MET A 149 15.09 -0.72 -17.33
CA MET A 149 14.62 -0.38 -18.67
C MET A 149 13.44 0.60 -18.64
N GLY A 150 12.53 0.43 -17.67
CA GLY A 150 11.39 1.32 -17.44
C GLY A 150 11.82 2.75 -17.17
N ILE A 151 12.90 2.95 -16.40
CA ILE A 151 13.49 4.27 -16.13
C ILE A 151 13.91 4.97 -17.44
N GLY A 152 14.63 4.26 -18.31
CA GLY A 152 15.07 4.82 -19.59
C GLY A 152 13.90 5.27 -20.48
N ILE A 153 12.85 4.46 -20.52
CA ILE A 153 11.62 4.77 -21.28
C ILE A 153 10.91 6.00 -20.68
N ALA A 154 10.73 6.02 -19.36
CA ALA A 154 10.08 7.14 -18.66
C ALA A 154 10.89 8.45 -18.82
N LYS A 155 12.22 8.37 -18.71
CA LYS A 155 13.11 9.51 -18.89
C LYS A 155 12.99 10.09 -20.30
N SER A 156 13.03 9.25 -21.35
CA SER A 156 12.86 9.69 -22.73
C SER A 156 11.51 10.36 -22.98
N PHE A 157 10.45 9.89 -22.32
CA PHE A 157 9.15 10.54 -22.35
C PHE A 157 9.22 11.93 -21.69
N CYS A 158 9.81 12.03 -20.49
CA CYS A 158 9.91 13.29 -19.76
C CYS A 158 10.70 14.35 -20.56
N GLU A 159 11.83 13.95 -21.15
CA GLU A 159 12.65 14.82 -22.01
C GLU A 159 11.85 15.30 -23.23
N ARG A 160 11.17 14.39 -23.93
CA ARG A 160 10.30 14.72 -25.08
C ARG A 160 9.20 15.70 -24.71
N HIS A 161 8.63 15.58 -23.51
CA HIS A 161 7.55 16.44 -23.02
C HIS A 161 8.06 17.67 -22.25
N ARG A 162 9.40 17.89 -22.20
CA ARG A 162 10.04 19.05 -21.56
C ARG A 162 9.65 19.20 -20.10
N LEU A 163 9.52 18.07 -19.40
CA LEU A 163 9.31 18.08 -17.95
C LEU A 163 10.59 18.54 -17.24
N GLY A 164 10.42 19.26 -16.14
CA GLY A 164 11.53 19.74 -15.33
C GLY A 164 12.34 18.61 -14.69
N LEU A 165 13.53 18.92 -14.21
CA LEU A 165 14.44 17.95 -13.61
C LEU A 165 13.79 17.24 -12.41
N TRP A 166 13.13 17.98 -11.51
CA TRP A 166 12.43 17.44 -10.37
C TRP A 166 11.30 16.46 -10.77
N GLU A 167 10.50 16.86 -11.75
CA GLU A 167 9.40 16.05 -12.27
C GLU A 167 9.89 14.75 -12.89
N THR A 168 10.96 14.85 -13.69
CA THR A 168 11.61 13.69 -14.32
C THR A 168 12.18 12.75 -13.28
N ASN A 169 12.88 13.25 -12.27
CA ASN A 169 13.44 12.45 -11.20
C ASN A 169 12.36 11.75 -10.39
N LEU A 170 11.25 12.44 -10.09
CA LEU A 170 10.12 11.84 -9.38
C LEU A 170 9.48 10.69 -10.18
N ILE A 171 9.20 10.92 -11.47
CA ILE A 171 8.59 9.88 -12.34
C ILE A 171 9.51 8.68 -12.47
N CYS A 172 10.80 8.88 -12.76
CA CYS A 172 11.78 7.82 -12.89
C CYS A 172 11.90 7.01 -11.58
N TRP A 173 11.96 7.70 -10.44
CA TRP A 173 12.01 7.04 -9.13
C TRP A 173 10.74 6.22 -8.86
N LEU A 174 9.56 6.75 -9.18
CA LEU A 174 8.30 6.02 -9.01
C LEU A 174 8.23 4.77 -9.90
N VAL A 175 8.68 4.85 -11.14
CA VAL A 175 8.75 3.71 -12.07
C VAL A 175 9.69 2.64 -11.54
N GLU A 176 10.87 3.04 -11.04
CA GLU A 176 11.86 2.14 -10.45
C GLU A 176 11.35 1.43 -9.20
N HIS A 177 10.69 2.18 -8.32
CA HIS A 177 10.32 1.74 -6.98
C HIS A 177 8.83 1.44 -6.81
N HIS A 178 8.05 1.26 -7.90
CA HIS A 178 6.60 1.07 -7.81
C HIS A 178 6.18 -0.15 -6.96
N LEU A 179 7.02 -1.19 -6.89
CA LEU A 179 6.79 -2.38 -6.06
C LEU A 179 7.32 -2.24 -4.63
N LEU A 180 8.09 -1.18 -4.30
CA LEU A 180 8.79 -1.05 -3.02
C LEU A 180 7.82 -1.11 -1.84
N MET A 181 6.74 -0.34 -1.86
CA MET A 181 5.76 -0.30 -0.77
C MET A 181 5.01 -1.63 -0.64
N SER A 182 4.52 -2.19 -1.74
CA SER A 182 3.78 -3.46 -1.72
C SER A 182 4.65 -4.63 -1.25
N THR A 183 5.91 -4.67 -1.67
CA THR A 183 6.87 -5.70 -1.26
C THR A 183 7.23 -5.56 0.22
N THR A 184 7.51 -4.35 0.69
CA THR A 184 7.83 -4.09 2.09
C THR A 184 6.63 -4.46 2.98
N ALA A 185 5.45 -3.96 2.67
CA ALA A 185 4.26 -4.19 3.49
C ALA A 185 3.80 -5.66 3.56
N GLN A 186 4.03 -6.45 2.50
CA GLN A 186 3.55 -7.83 2.44
C GLN A 186 4.61 -8.88 2.82
N ARG A 187 5.90 -8.53 2.86
CA ARG A 187 7.00 -9.50 3.05
C ARG A 187 7.90 -9.19 4.22
N LYS A 188 7.81 -7.99 4.81
CA LYS A 188 8.63 -7.58 5.95
C LYS A 188 7.74 -7.27 7.15
N ASP A 189 8.31 -7.31 8.33
CA ASP A 189 7.62 -6.87 9.56
C ASP A 189 7.58 -5.34 9.63
N ILE A 190 6.45 -4.75 9.22
CA ILE A 190 6.26 -3.30 9.21
C ILE A 190 6.08 -2.69 10.60
N PHE A 191 6.09 -3.50 11.65
CA PHE A 191 6.09 -3.06 13.04
C PHE A 191 7.51 -2.98 13.61
N ASP A 192 8.51 -3.53 12.89
CA ASP A 192 9.91 -3.36 13.21
C ASP A 192 10.37 -1.95 12.79
N PRO A 193 10.83 -1.11 13.76
CA PRO A 193 11.32 0.23 13.46
C PRO A 193 12.45 0.27 12.42
N ASP A 194 13.33 -0.75 12.41
CA ASP A 194 14.44 -0.80 11.45
C ASP A 194 13.94 -1.05 10.02
N VAL A 195 12.89 -1.84 9.86
CA VAL A 195 12.24 -2.06 8.55
C VAL A 195 11.61 -0.76 8.04
N VAL A 196 10.91 -0.04 8.93
CA VAL A 196 10.27 1.23 8.57
C VAL A 196 11.34 2.29 8.28
N ARG A 197 12.45 2.30 9.03
CA ARG A 197 13.61 3.18 8.79
C ARG A 197 14.20 2.94 7.41
N ALA A 198 14.58 1.71 7.10
CA ALA A 198 15.15 1.36 5.80
C ALA A 198 14.21 1.71 4.64
N PHE A 199 12.89 1.60 4.84
CA PHE A 199 11.89 2.03 3.87
C PHE A 199 11.84 3.56 3.75
N ALA A 200 11.87 4.30 4.88
CA ALA A 200 11.86 5.76 4.91
C ALA A 200 13.12 6.35 4.23
N GLU A 201 14.29 5.76 4.48
CA GLU A 201 15.56 6.14 3.82
C GLU A 201 15.48 5.98 2.29
N GLN A 202 14.91 4.87 1.81
CA GLN A 202 14.72 4.65 0.37
C GLN A 202 13.71 5.62 -0.25
N VAL A 203 12.64 5.95 0.48
CA VAL A 203 11.62 6.91 0.02
C VAL A 203 12.18 8.33 0.01
N GLY A 204 12.88 8.73 1.05
CA GLY A 204 13.61 9.99 1.20
C GLY A 204 12.76 11.19 1.61
N ASP A 205 11.55 11.36 1.09
CA ASP A 205 10.69 12.51 1.41
C ASP A 205 9.18 12.19 1.36
N GLN A 206 8.38 13.09 1.97
CA GLN A 206 6.92 12.95 2.06
C GLN A 206 6.25 12.98 0.67
N VAL A 207 6.77 13.72 -0.29
CA VAL A 207 6.16 13.83 -1.62
C VAL A 207 6.28 12.50 -2.34
N ARG A 208 7.47 11.88 -2.33
CA ARG A 208 7.68 10.55 -2.89
C ARG A 208 6.80 9.50 -2.20
N LEU A 209 6.68 9.57 -0.86
CA LEU A 209 5.80 8.67 -0.11
C LEU A 209 4.35 8.78 -0.56
N ASP A 210 3.84 10.00 -0.74
CA ASP A 210 2.46 10.26 -1.15
C ASP A 210 2.19 9.71 -2.56
N TYR A 211 3.06 10.02 -3.53
CA TYR A 211 2.93 9.49 -4.88
C TYR A 211 3.03 7.96 -4.92
N LEU A 212 3.99 7.37 -4.19
CA LEU A 212 4.20 5.93 -4.14
C LEU A 212 2.98 5.22 -3.53
N TYR A 213 2.41 5.74 -2.44
CA TYR A 213 1.19 5.18 -1.84
C TYR A 213 0.03 5.16 -2.84
N ALA A 214 -0.24 6.31 -3.48
CA ALA A 214 -1.33 6.42 -4.44
C ALA A 214 -1.13 5.49 -5.65
N LEU A 215 0.11 5.38 -6.17
CA LEU A 215 0.47 4.46 -7.25
C LEU A 215 0.24 3.02 -6.83
N THR A 216 0.77 2.60 -5.68
CA THR A 216 0.67 1.22 -5.17
C THR A 216 -0.78 0.78 -4.97
N VAL A 217 -1.62 1.63 -4.35
CA VAL A 217 -3.04 1.33 -4.15
C VAL A 217 -3.77 1.18 -5.49
N ALA A 218 -3.48 2.06 -6.45
CA ALA A 218 -4.10 2.02 -7.78
C ALA A 218 -3.69 0.78 -8.57
N ASP A 219 -2.43 0.38 -8.49
CA ASP A 219 -1.85 -0.78 -9.18
C ASP A 219 -2.43 -2.09 -8.65
N ILE A 220 -2.42 -2.32 -7.34
CA ILE A 220 -3.01 -3.53 -6.71
C ILE A 220 -4.47 -3.69 -7.13
N ASN A 221 -5.24 -2.59 -7.12
CA ASN A 221 -6.64 -2.62 -7.55
C ASN A 221 -6.82 -2.83 -9.07
N ALA A 222 -5.83 -2.48 -9.87
CA ALA A 222 -5.85 -2.67 -11.31
C ALA A 222 -5.45 -4.08 -11.72
N THR A 223 -4.59 -4.74 -10.95
CA THR A 223 -4.14 -6.12 -11.19
C THR A 223 -5.31 -7.09 -11.09
N ASN A 224 -6.02 -7.05 -9.98
CA ASN A 224 -7.26 -7.78 -9.75
C ASN A 224 -8.01 -7.10 -8.57
N PRO A 225 -9.27 -6.65 -8.76
CA PRO A 225 -10.04 -5.98 -7.70
C PRO A 225 -10.20 -6.79 -6.41
N THR A 226 -10.16 -8.13 -6.49
CA THR A 226 -10.27 -9.01 -5.33
C THR A 226 -9.00 -9.04 -4.47
N LEU A 227 -7.87 -8.58 -5.01
CA LEU A 227 -6.60 -8.53 -4.27
C LEU A 227 -6.56 -7.39 -3.24
N TRP A 228 -7.36 -6.35 -3.42
CA TRP A 228 -7.50 -5.28 -2.44
C TRP A 228 -8.55 -5.66 -1.40
N ASN A 229 -8.10 -6.05 -0.23
CA ASN A 229 -8.93 -6.39 0.92
C ASN A 229 -8.54 -5.54 2.14
N SER A 230 -9.33 -5.63 3.22
CA SER A 230 -9.11 -4.88 4.45
C SER A 230 -7.74 -5.13 5.08
N TRP A 231 -7.23 -6.36 5.00
CA TRP A 231 -5.90 -6.71 5.50
C TRP A 231 -4.78 -5.96 4.74
N LYS A 232 -4.77 -6.01 3.40
CA LYS A 232 -3.79 -5.25 2.60
C LYS A 232 -3.93 -3.74 2.80
N ALA A 233 -5.16 -3.24 2.88
CA ALA A 233 -5.40 -1.84 3.17
C ALA A 233 -4.81 -1.42 4.52
N SER A 234 -4.94 -2.27 5.55
CA SER A 234 -4.37 -2.01 6.87
C SER A 234 -2.82 -1.99 6.84
N LEU A 235 -2.19 -2.97 6.18
CA LEU A 235 -0.73 -3.01 6.04
C LEU A 235 -0.17 -1.77 5.33
N MET A 236 -0.77 -1.40 4.19
CA MET A 236 -0.33 -0.21 3.43
C MET A 236 -0.52 1.08 4.25
N ARG A 237 -1.63 1.18 4.97
CA ARG A 237 -1.92 2.31 5.86
C ARG A 237 -0.89 2.41 6.97
N GLN A 238 -0.61 1.30 7.66
CA GLN A 238 0.35 1.28 8.76
C GLN A 238 1.73 1.70 8.30
N LEU A 239 2.24 1.10 7.23
CA LEU A 239 3.54 1.46 6.67
C LEU A 239 3.59 2.94 6.28
N TYR A 240 2.54 3.47 5.63
CA TYR A 240 2.47 4.87 5.26
C TYR A 240 2.52 5.80 6.48
N ILE A 241 1.74 5.52 7.53
CA ILE A 241 1.66 6.36 8.73
C ILE A 241 3.00 6.38 9.47
N GLU A 242 3.60 5.22 9.70
CA GLU A 242 4.88 5.12 10.40
C GLU A 242 6.01 5.78 9.61
N THR A 243 6.08 5.52 8.30
CA THR A 243 7.06 6.19 7.44
C THR A 243 6.89 7.71 7.44
N LYS A 244 5.64 8.19 7.35
CA LYS A 244 5.34 9.62 7.43
C LYS A 244 5.79 10.24 8.75
N ARG A 245 5.61 9.52 9.85
CA ARG A 245 6.08 9.95 11.17
C ARG A 245 7.60 10.06 11.20
N MET A 246 8.30 9.04 10.68
CA MET A 246 9.77 9.03 10.60
C MET A 246 10.31 10.18 9.73
N LEU A 247 9.77 10.39 8.55
CA LEU A 247 10.20 11.47 7.67
C LEU A 247 9.99 12.87 8.27
N ARG A 248 9.04 13.03 9.21
CA ARG A 248 8.83 14.30 9.94
C ARG A 248 9.81 14.54 11.07
N LEU A 249 10.28 13.47 11.72
CA LEU A 249 11.24 13.56 12.81
C LEU A 249 12.67 13.77 12.28
N GLY A 250 12.92 13.55 11.00
CA GLY A 250 14.23 13.49 10.38
C GLY A 250 14.81 12.07 10.51
N VAL A 251 15.41 11.57 9.43
CA VAL A 251 15.95 10.19 9.41
C VAL A 251 17.15 10.06 10.35
N ASP A 252 17.85 11.15 10.59
CA ASP A 252 19.04 11.20 11.46
C ASP A 252 18.74 11.29 12.98
N GLU A 253 17.49 11.65 13.35
CA GLU A 253 17.03 11.69 14.75
C GLU A 253 16.32 10.38 15.17
N MET A 254 16.61 9.29 14.50
CA MET A 254 15.85 8.06 14.68
C MET A 254 16.24 7.36 15.97
N ILE A 255 15.24 7.22 16.79
CA ILE A 255 15.23 6.45 18.02
C ILE A 255 15.60 4.99 17.69
N ASP A 256 16.69 4.49 18.26
CA ASP A 256 17.04 3.08 18.24
C ASP A 256 15.85 2.24 18.72
N ARG A 257 15.72 1.00 18.22
CA ARG A 257 14.65 0.07 18.60
C ARG A 257 14.51 -0.05 20.12
N GLU A 258 15.64 -0.14 20.83
CA GLU A 258 15.66 -0.18 22.28
C GLU A 258 15.14 1.11 22.90
N GLU A 259 15.54 2.26 22.38
CA GLU A 259 15.08 3.57 22.83
C GLU A 259 13.59 3.77 22.55
N TYR A 260 13.09 3.30 21.40
CA TYR A 260 11.66 3.29 21.08
C TYR A 260 10.86 2.46 22.10
N LEU A 261 11.33 1.23 22.39
CA LEU A 261 10.69 0.34 23.36
C LEU A 261 10.69 0.95 24.76
N LEU A 262 11.79 1.58 25.16
CA LEU A 262 11.89 2.28 26.44
C LEU A 262 10.91 3.47 26.48
N THR A 263 10.89 4.27 25.43
CA THR A 263 10.03 5.45 25.35
C THR A 263 8.54 5.08 25.43
N ILE A 264 8.10 4.07 24.69
CA ILE A 264 6.69 3.66 24.69
C ILE A 264 6.29 3.03 26.04
N ARG A 265 7.18 2.21 26.63
CA ARG A 265 6.95 1.62 27.96
C ARG A 265 6.85 2.69 29.03
N ASN A 266 7.76 3.65 29.07
CA ASN A 266 7.75 4.74 30.03
C ASN A 266 6.50 5.62 29.91
N ASN A 267 6.06 5.95 28.68
CA ASN A 267 4.83 6.71 28.44
C ASN A 267 3.59 5.97 28.99
N VAL A 268 3.53 4.64 28.80
CA VAL A 268 2.41 3.85 29.31
C VAL A 268 2.47 3.73 30.84
N ILE A 269 3.67 3.54 31.44
CA ILE A 269 3.85 3.50 32.90
C ILE A 269 3.38 4.82 33.52
N GLU A 270 3.78 5.97 32.95
CA GLU A 270 3.36 7.29 33.42
C GLU A 270 1.83 7.43 33.46
N LYS A 271 1.16 7.04 32.36
CA LYS A 271 -0.31 7.07 32.27
C LYS A 271 -0.99 6.10 33.26
N LEU A 272 -0.37 4.97 33.54
CA LEU A 272 -0.92 4.01 34.52
C LEU A 272 -0.67 4.49 35.95
N ALA A 273 0.42 5.18 36.22
CA ALA A 273 0.69 5.82 37.50
C ALA A 273 -0.37 6.90 37.83
N GLU A 274 -0.79 7.71 36.84
CA GLU A 274 -1.90 8.66 36.97
C GLU A 274 -3.22 7.96 37.37
N ARG A 275 -3.38 6.68 37.06
CA ARG A 275 -4.55 5.84 37.41
C ARG A 275 -4.35 5.01 38.68
N GLY A 276 -3.27 5.23 39.42
CA GLY A 276 -2.98 4.60 40.68
C GLY A 276 -2.35 3.20 40.58
N ILE A 277 -1.83 2.81 39.42
CA ILE A 277 -1.13 1.52 39.21
C ILE A 277 0.38 1.79 39.26
N SER A 278 1.07 1.19 40.24
CA SER A 278 2.50 1.39 40.41
C SER A 278 3.33 0.74 39.31
N GLU A 279 4.50 1.30 39.02
CA GLU A 279 5.45 0.77 38.04
C GLU A 279 5.80 -0.70 38.28
N ASP A 280 6.07 -1.08 39.51
CA ASP A 280 6.38 -2.48 39.87
C ASP A 280 5.21 -3.41 39.49
N ARG A 281 3.97 -2.95 39.70
CA ARG A 281 2.80 -3.71 39.33
C ARG A 281 2.67 -3.84 37.82
N VAL A 282 2.95 -2.78 37.06
CA VAL A 282 2.93 -2.80 35.61
C VAL A 282 3.97 -3.77 35.06
N ARG A 283 5.19 -3.78 35.62
CA ARG A 283 6.25 -4.70 35.24
C ARG A 283 5.83 -6.16 35.43
N VAL A 284 5.16 -6.48 36.53
CA VAL A 284 4.60 -7.83 36.77
C VAL A 284 3.51 -8.18 35.76
N LEU A 285 2.62 -7.24 35.43
CA LEU A 285 1.58 -7.47 34.42
C LEU A 285 2.15 -7.71 33.01
N TRP A 286 3.29 -7.15 32.71
CA TRP A 286 3.98 -7.30 31.43
C TRP A 286 4.96 -8.48 31.41
N GLU A 287 5.11 -9.19 32.52
CA GLU A 287 5.94 -10.39 32.58
C GLU A 287 5.41 -11.44 31.59
N GLY A 288 6.26 -11.87 30.67
CA GLY A 288 5.89 -12.82 29.61
C GLY A 288 5.32 -12.17 28.33
N LEU A 289 5.09 -10.85 28.29
CA LEU A 289 4.80 -10.16 27.04
C LEU A 289 6.11 -9.89 26.29
N GLY A 290 6.20 -10.41 25.07
CA GLY A 290 7.38 -10.20 24.20
C GLY A 290 7.49 -8.75 23.69
N GLU A 291 8.67 -8.38 23.15
CA GLU A 291 8.89 -7.07 22.53
C GLU A 291 7.87 -6.75 21.43
N ASP A 292 7.43 -7.77 20.70
CA ASP A 292 6.41 -7.65 19.65
C ASP A 292 5.11 -6.99 20.14
N TYR A 293 4.74 -7.20 21.42
CA TYR A 293 3.57 -6.53 21.98
C TYR A 293 3.77 -5.01 22.02
N PHE A 294 4.93 -4.54 22.48
CA PHE A 294 5.23 -3.12 22.61
C PHE A 294 5.50 -2.43 21.26
N LEU A 295 5.98 -3.18 20.28
CA LEU A 295 6.19 -2.69 18.92
C LEU A 295 4.89 -2.51 18.13
N ARG A 296 3.91 -3.38 18.39
CA ARG A 296 2.71 -3.51 17.55
C ARG A 296 1.47 -2.87 18.17
N GLU A 297 1.47 -2.68 19.49
CA GLU A 297 0.29 -2.17 20.18
C GLU A 297 0.38 -0.66 20.42
N SER A 298 -0.77 0.02 20.41
CA SER A 298 -0.82 1.45 20.70
C SER A 298 -0.74 1.73 22.21
N ALA A 299 -0.14 2.85 22.60
CA ALA A 299 -0.09 3.25 24.01
C ALA A 299 -1.47 3.30 24.70
N PRO A 300 -2.56 3.81 24.08
CA PRO A 300 -3.89 3.75 24.67
C PRO A 300 -4.39 2.32 24.92
N ASN A 301 -4.17 1.41 23.95
CA ASN A 301 -4.55 0.01 24.11
C ASN A 301 -3.74 -0.69 25.18
N MET A 302 -2.41 -0.43 25.25
CA MET A 302 -1.55 -0.97 26.32
C MET A 302 -2.02 -0.52 27.72
N VAL A 303 -2.44 0.74 27.87
CA VAL A 303 -3.01 1.25 29.12
C VAL A 303 -4.30 0.50 29.45
N TRP A 304 -5.21 0.37 28.50
CA TRP A 304 -6.48 -0.35 28.67
C TRP A 304 -6.26 -1.82 29.01
N HIS A 305 -5.35 -2.50 28.33
CA HIS A 305 -4.98 -3.89 28.60
C HIS A 305 -4.43 -4.05 30.03
N ALA A 306 -3.42 -3.24 30.40
CA ALA A 306 -2.77 -3.31 31.70
C ALA A 306 -3.74 -3.01 32.86
N GLU A 307 -4.60 -2.00 32.71
CA GLU A 307 -5.64 -1.66 33.68
C GLU A 307 -6.63 -2.81 33.86
N SER A 308 -7.06 -3.41 32.77
CA SER A 308 -7.99 -4.54 32.78
C SER A 308 -7.33 -5.80 33.36
N MET A 309 -6.06 -6.09 33.02
CA MET A 309 -5.29 -7.18 33.61
C MET A 309 -5.09 -7.00 35.12
N ASN A 310 -4.87 -5.75 35.57
CA ASN A 310 -4.72 -5.45 37.00
C ASN A 310 -5.98 -5.74 37.80
N ASN A 311 -7.16 -5.49 37.21
CA ASN A 311 -8.45 -5.64 37.85
C ASN A 311 -9.06 -7.03 37.68
N HIS A 312 -8.44 -7.88 36.86
CA HIS A 312 -8.97 -9.21 36.55
C HIS A 312 -8.50 -10.28 37.56
N ASP A 313 -9.45 -11.03 38.10
CA ASP A 313 -9.15 -12.24 38.88
C ASP A 313 -9.06 -13.45 37.94
N SER A 314 -7.82 -13.88 37.71
CA SER A 314 -7.54 -15.04 36.85
C SER A 314 -8.12 -16.37 37.30
N SER A 315 -8.71 -16.44 38.50
CA SER A 315 -9.47 -17.64 38.95
C SER A 315 -10.79 -17.82 38.18
N HIS A 316 -11.32 -16.77 37.59
CA HIS A 316 -12.55 -16.76 36.79
C HIS A 316 -12.34 -17.12 35.31
N GLY A 317 -11.12 -17.49 34.89
CA GLY A 317 -10.81 -17.85 33.51
C GLY A 317 -10.00 -16.82 32.77
N PRO A 318 -9.91 -16.88 31.43
CA PRO A 318 -9.18 -15.92 30.63
C PRO A 318 -9.82 -14.52 30.65
N LEU A 319 -9.02 -13.46 30.65
CA LEU A 319 -9.52 -12.11 30.42
C LEU A 319 -9.84 -11.94 28.93
N ILE A 320 -11.04 -11.53 28.61
CA ILE A 320 -11.47 -11.20 27.24
C ILE A 320 -11.98 -9.77 27.24
N LEU A 321 -11.32 -8.91 26.49
CA LEU A 321 -11.72 -7.51 26.30
C LEU A 321 -12.20 -7.32 24.87
N ILE A 322 -13.30 -6.61 24.71
CA ILE A 322 -13.84 -6.22 23.41
C ILE A 322 -14.03 -4.70 23.44
N GLY A 323 -13.42 -4.01 22.51
CA GLY A 323 -13.48 -2.56 22.42
C GLY A 323 -13.21 -2.06 21.00
N GLU A 324 -13.37 -0.75 20.81
CA GLU A 324 -12.95 -0.10 19.59
C GLU A 324 -11.43 0.10 19.61
N ASP A 325 -10.77 -0.16 18.47
CA ASP A 325 -9.33 0.06 18.36
C ASP A 325 -9.01 1.56 18.45
N ALA A 326 -8.43 1.97 19.57
CA ALA A 326 -8.07 3.37 19.84
C ALA A 326 -6.94 3.89 18.93
N SER A 327 -6.22 3.01 18.23
CA SER A 327 -5.16 3.38 17.28
C SER A 327 -5.72 3.85 15.92
N ARG A 328 -6.99 3.62 15.64
CA ARG A 328 -7.60 3.94 14.35
C ARG A 328 -8.08 5.38 14.30
N LEU A 329 -7.46 6.16 13.43
CA LEU A 329 -7.79 7.56 13.13
C LEU A 329 -9.17 7.75 12.46
N ASN A 330 -9.82 6.68 11.99
CA ASN A 330 -11.14 6.69 11.37
C ASN A 330 -12.11 5.79 12.12
N ARG A 331 -13.02 6.38 12.85
CA ARG A 331 -14.15 5.73 13.57
C ARG A 331 -15.16 5.01 12.65
N ASP A 332 -15.04 5.17 11.33
CA ASP A 332 -16.04 4.69 10.36
C ASP A 332 -15.82 3.25 9.84
N GLU A 333 -14.75 2.57 10.22
CA GLU A 333 -14.46 1.19 9.77
C GLU A 333 -14.81 0.10 10.80
N GLY A 334 -15.77 0.28 11.64
CA GLY A 334 -16.53 -0.75 12.40
C GLY A 334 -15.82 -2.06 12.83
N SER A 335 -14.49 -2.05 13.04
CA SER A 335 -13.76 -3.21 13.51
C SER A 335 -13.55 -3.13 15.02
N ASN A 336 -13.88 -4.21 15.72
CA ASN A 336 -13.64 -4.34 17.14
C ASN A 336 -12.23 -4.89 17.40
N HIS A 337 -11.59 -4.37 18.43
CA HIS A 337 -10.38 -4.94 19.00
C HIS A 337 -10.77 -5.99 20.06
N ILE A 338 -10.28 -7.22 19.90
CA ILE A 338 -10.46 -8.29 20.88
C ILE A 338 -9.08 -8.59 21.47
N PHE A 339 -8.92 -8.32 22.77
CA PHE A 339 -7.72 -8.69 23.50
C PHE A 339 -8.02 -9.86 24.43
N ILE A 340 -7.22 -10.92 24.34
CA ILE A 340 -7.38 -12.14 25.16
C ILE A 340 -6.07 -12.36 25.92
N HIS A 341 -6.15 -12.35 27.27
CA HIS A 341 -5.06 -12.71 28.16
C HIS A 341 -5.42 -13.94 28.97
N ALA A 342 -4.68 -15.03 28.78
CA ALA A 342 -4.94 -16.31 29.42
C ALA A 342 -3.65 -16.87 30.06
N LYS A 343 -3.79 -17.47 31.24
CA LYS A 343 -2.69 -18.24 31.83
C LYS A 343 -2.49 -19.56 31.08
N PRO A 344 -1.29 -20.15 31.15
CA PRO A 344 -1.05 -21.47 30.57
C PRO A 344 -2.13 -22.49 30.99
N GLY A 345 -2.77 -23.14 30.02
CA GLY A 345 -3.83 -24.14 30.26
C GLY A 345 -5.26 -23.59 30.33
N GLN A 346 -5.50 -22.28 30.38
CA GLN A 346 -6.84 -21.69 30.41
C GLN A 346 -7.49 -21.59 29.03
N ALA A 347 -6.71 -21.29 28.00
CA ALA A 347 -7.18 -21.26 26.61
C ALA A 347 -6.02 -21.62 25.67
N SER A 348 -6.31 -22.44 24.66
CA SER A 348 -5.39 -22.71 23.56
C SER A 348 -5.73 -21.85 22.36
N PHE A 349 -4.73 -21.58 21.51
CA PHE A 349 -4.95 -20.84 20.25
C PHE A 349 -6.05 -21.49 19.38
N LEU A 350 -6.07 -22.83 19.33
CA LEU A 350 -7.08 -23.56 18.57
C LEU A 350 -8.49 -23.31 19.12
N GLN A 351 -8.67 -23.27 20.44
CA GLN A 351 -9.97 -22.97 21.04
C GLN A 351 -10.43 -21.55 20.72
N ILE A 352 -9.51 -20.58 20.73
CA ILE A 352 -9.81 -19.17 20.37
C ILE A 352 -10.25 -19.09 18.91
N VAL A 353 -9.48 -19.68 17.99
CA VAL A 353 -9.82 -19.68 16.55
C VAL A 353 -11.16 -20.36 16.30
N THR A 354 -11.39 -21.52 16.92
CA THR A 354 -12.68 -22.24 16.79
C THR A 354 -13.85 -21.41 17.30
N ALA A 355 -13.69 -20.70 18.42
CA ALA A 355 -14.74 -19.83 18.95
C ALA A 355 -15.03 -18.65 18.00
N LEU A 356 -14.00 -18.03 17.44
CA LEU A 356 -14.16 -16.93 16.47
C LEU A 356 -14.87 -17.40 15.18
N GLU A 357 -14.53 -18.60 14.70
CA GLU A 357 -15.17 -19.22 13.55
C GLU A 357 -16.66 -19.56 13.84
N GLN A 358 -16.97 -20.13 15.02
CA GLN A 358 -18.35 -20.44 15.43
C GLN A 358 -19.22 -19.18 15.56
N LEU A 359 -18.60 -18.04 15.86
CA LEU A 359 -19.29 -16.75 15.96
C LEU A 359 -19.38 -16.03 14.59
N ASP A 360 -18.91 -16.64 13.50
CA ASP A 360 -18.88 -16.08 12.14
C ASP A 360 -18.20 -14.71 12.08
N LEU A 361 -17.12 -14.54 12.87
CA LEU A 361 -16.36 -13.29 12.94
C LEU A 361 -15.27 -13.26 11.85
N ASN A 362 -15.28 -12.20 11.06
CA ASN A 362 -14.22 -11.96 10.07
C ASN A 362 -12.99 -11.38 10.77
N VAL A 363 -11.94 -12.18 10.93
CA VAL A 363 -10.68 -11.74 11.52
C VAL A 363 -9.85 -11.01 10.48
N VAL A 364 -9.65 -9.71 10.70
CA VAL A 364 -8.88 -8.83 9.80
C VAL A 364 -7.39 -8.90 10.10
N ASP A 365 -7.01 -9.01 11.39
CA ASP A 365 -5.64 -9.12 11.88
C ASP A 365 -5.64 -9.94 13.18
N ALA A 366 -4.63 -10.78 13.38
CA ALA A 366 -4.46 -11.56 14.60
C ALA A 366 -3.00 -11.57 15.05
N ARG A 367 -2.75 -11.30 16.32
CA ARG A 367 -1.42 -11.19 16.91
C ARG A 367 -1.33 -12.05 18.17
N ILE A 368 -0.23 -12.75 18.31
CA ILE A 368 0.04 -13.60 19.48
C ILE A 368 1.35 -13.13 20.12
N PRO A 369 1.30 -12.13 21.04
CA PRO A 369 2.50 -11.48 21.56
C PRO A 369 3.32 -12.30 22.55
N SER A 370 2.81 -13.45 23.01
CA SER A 370 3.55 -14.36 23.88
C SER A 370 3.46 -15.78 23.34
N CYS A 371 4.58 -16.31 22.91
CA CYS A 371 4.76 -17.72 22.59
C CYS A 371 5.46 -18.43 23.76
N LEU A 372 4.72 -18.88 24.74
CA LEU A 372 5.08 -20.15 25.35
C LEU A 372 4.56 -21.24 24.39
N LEU A 373 5.20 -21.37 23.24
CA LEU A 373 5.10 -22.56 22.41
C LEU A 373 5.70 -23.71 23.22
N TYR A 374 4.88 -24.41 23.97
CA TYR A 374 5.12 -25.82 24.19
C TYR A 374 5.00 -26.48 22.82
N THR A 375 6.08 -26.50 22.06
CA THR A 375 6.25 -27.51 21.03
C THR A 375 6.39 -28.81 21.77
N SER A 376 5.29 -29.57 21.90
CA SER A 376 5.45 -31.01 22.12
C SER A 376 6.30 -31.48 20.94
N PRO A 377 7.42 -32.23 21.20
CA PRO A 377 8.28 -32.68 20.13
C PRO A 377 7.42 -33.45 19.12
N SER A 378 7.53 -33.08 17.85
CA SER A 378 6.83 -33.75 16.77
C SER A 378 7.14 -35.24 16.84
N PRO A 379 6.19 -36.15 16.60
CA PRO A 379 6.46 -37.60 16.55
C PRO A 379 7.57 -37.97 15.53
N ARG A 380 7.98 -37.06 14.67
CA ARG A 380 9.13 -37.24 13.74
C ARG A 380 10.48 -37.10 14.44
N ASP A 381 10.59 -36.35 15.54
CA ASP A 381 11.86 -36.15 16.25
C ASP A 381 12.24 -37.33 17.14
N GLN A 382 11.31 -38.27 17.40
CA GLN A 382 11.57 -39.48 18.18
C GLN A 382 12.12 -40.66 17.35
N ARG A 383 12.27 -40.54 16.00
CA ARG A 383 12.77 -41.58 15.15
C ARG A 383 14.28 -41.50 14.84
N GLY A 384 15.00 -40.57 15.49
CA GLY A 384 16.41 -40.26 15.21
C GLY A 384 17.45 -40.96 16.05
N SER A 385 17.16 -41.99 16.87
CA SER A 385 18.18 -42.67 17.66
C SER A 385 17.91 -44.14 17.85
N ARG A 386 18.02 -44.92 16.78
CA ARG A 386 18.38 -46.36 16.80
C ARG A 386 19.18 -46.70 15.55
N MET A 387 20.48 -46.54 15.63
CA MET A 387 21.38 -47.36 14.80
C MET A 387 21.42 -48.76 15.37
N PRO A 388 21.22 -49.82 14.60
CA PRO A 388 21.58 -51.19 15.03
C PRO A 388 23.08 -51.32 14.92
N SER A 389 23.70 -51.73 16.02
CA SER A 389 25.06 -52.24 16.05
C SER A 389 25.16 -53.46 15.20
N SER A 390 26.24 -53.54 14.41
CA SER A 390 26.75 -54.62 13.62
C SER A 390 26.75 -55.99 14.28
N ALA A 391 26.35 -57.00 13.54
CA ALA A 391 26.99 -58.27 13.51
C ALA A 391 27.16 -58.70 12.03
#